data_9810a8f66ddc16c9e338ade512b617d1
#
_entry.id   9810a8f66ddc16c9e338ade512b617d1
#
_cell.length_a   1.000
_cell.length_b   1.000
_cell.length_c   1.000
_cell.angle_alpha   90.00
_cell.angle_beta   90.00
_cell.angle_gamma   90.00
#
_symmetry.space_group_name_H-M   'P 1'
#
loop_
_entity.id
_entity.type
_entity.pdbx_description
1 polymer ?
#
loop_
_entity_poly.entity_id
_entity_poly.type
_entity_poly.pdbx_seq_one_letter_code
_entity_poly.pdbx_strand_id
1 'polypeptide(L)'
;MVSNPEVSSVRDSDRILGIIQAKSRRALSGGEPVKEHLLITRYSPERVSDGEMLSYKDVQEILRVPIIGVIPESEAVLQSSNAGSPAIHLAGSDVANAYLDVVGRFLGETIPLRFVDYEKPGLFKRFFGGK
;
A
#
# COMPACT_ATOMS: atom_id res chain seq x y z
N MET A 1 -2.05 -2.41 10.00
CA MET A 1 -1.96 -0.93 9.87
C MET A 1 -2.12 -0.53 8.41
N VAL A 2 -2.76 0.61 8.14
CA VAL A 2 -2.89 1.19 6.78
C VAL A 2 -2.24 2.57 6.79
N SER A 3 -1.40 2.88 5.80
CA SER A 3 -0.73 4.16 5.65
C SER A 3 -0.64 4.57 4.18
N ASN A 4 -0.64 5.89 3.93
CA ASN A 4 -0.23 6.43 2.64
C ASN A 4 1.29 6.62 2.64
N PRO A 5 1.96 6.58 1.48
CA PRO A 5 3.41 6.75 1.40
C PRO A 5 3.84 8.23 1.38
N GLU A 6 3.23 9.01 2.26
CA GLU A 6 3.56 10.43 2.49
C GLU A 6 4.27 10.57 3.82
N VAL A 7 5.24 11.49 3.91
CA VAL A 7 6.09 11.66 5.09
C VAL A 7 5.29 11.86 6.38
N SER A 8 4.21 12.66 6.32
CA SER A 8 3.32 12.90 7.48
C SER A 8 2.62 11.62 7.93
N SER A 9 2.02 10.88 7.00
CA SER A 9 1.30 9.64 7.29
C SER A 9 2.22 8.54 7.84
N VAL A 10 3.43 8.43 7.29
CA VAL A 10 4.43 7.47 7.76
C VAL A 10 4.90 7.82 9.16
N ARG A 11 5.11 9.11 9.46
CA ARG A 11 5.49 9.58 10.81
C ARG A 11 4.38 9.30 11.84
N ASP A 12 3.13 9.52 11.49
CA ASP A 12 2.01 9.22 12.38
C ASP A 12 1.84 7.70 12.58
N SER A 13 2.06 6.92 11.55
CA SER A 13 2.10 5.46 11.61
C SER A 13 3.19 4.95 12.56
N ASP A 14 4.39 5.50 12.50
CA ASP A 14 5.50 5.16 13.39
C ASP A 14 5.14 5.42 14.87
N ARG A 15 4.51 6.55 15.15
CA ARG A 15 4.02 6.86 16.51
C ARG A 15 3.00 5.84 17.01
N ILE A 16 2.06 5.44 16.18
CA ILE A 16 1.03 4.45 16.54
C ILE A 16 1.67 3.09 16.79
N LEU A 17 2.62 2.68 15.95
CA LEU A 17 3.39 1.44 16.14
C LEU A 17 4.12 1.45 17.47
N GLY A 18 4.80 2.56 17.81
CA GLY A 18 5.46 2.71 19.12
C GLY A 18 4.50 2.57 20.29
N ILE A 19 3.27 3.09 20.18
CA ILE A 19 2.23 2.92 21.21
C ILE A 19 1.78 1.46 21.33
N ILE A 20 1.55 0.78 20.20
CA ILE A 20 1.15 -0.64 20.18
C ILE A 20 2.24 -1.50 20.85
N GLN A 21 3.49 -1.27 20.48
CA GLN A 21 4.63 -2.03 21.00
C GLN A 21 4.86 -1.79 22.49
N ALA A 22 4.67 -0.56 22.97
CA ALA A 22 4.93 -0.20 24.36
C ALA A 22 3.74 -0.39 25.31
N LYS A 23 2.50 -0.19 24.83
CA LYS A 23 1.30 -0.06 25.67
C LYS A 23 0.17 -1.04 25.34
N SER A 24 0.37 -1.98 24.40
CA SER A 24 -0.64 -3.02 24.19
C SER A 24 -0.77 -3.90 25.45
N ARG A 25 -1.95 -4.49 25.65
CA ARG A 25 -2.16 -5.43 26.79
C ARG A 25 -1.12 -6.55 26.79
N ARG A 26 -0.71 -7.03 25.61
CA ARG A 26 0.33 -8.05 25.46
C ARG A 26 1.70 -7.55 25.92
N ALA A 27 2.09 -6.33 25.51
CA ALA A 27 3.35 -5.71 25.95
C ALA A 27 3.36 -5.54 27.48
N LEU A 28 2.27 -5.03 28.06
CA LEU A 28 2.17 -4.82 29.51
C LEU A 28 2.14 -6.12 30.33
N SER A 29 1.67 -7.23 29.75
CA SER A 29 1.63 -8.54 30.42
C SER A 29 2.88 -9.41 30.15
N GLY A 30 3.86 -8.91 29.39
CA GLY A 30 5.05 -9.68 29.00
C GLY A 30 4.74 -10.83 28.02
N GLY A 31 3.62 -10.73 27.29
CA GLY A 31 3.22 -11.73 26.30
C GLY A 31 3.89 -11.55 24.95
N GLU A 32 3.58 -12.48 24.03
CA GLU A 32 4.03 -12.42 22.63
C GLU A 32 3.66 -11.08 21.99
N PRO A 33 4.56 -10.43 21.22
CA PRO A 33 4.27 -9.19 20.52
C PRO A 33 3.04 -9.29 19.59
N VAL A 34 2.35 -8.18 19.40
CA VAL A 34 1.27 -8.11 18.41
C VAL A 34 1.87 -8.30 17.02
N LYS A 35 1.33 -9.23 16.24
CA LYS A 35 1.75 -9.43 14.86
C LYS A 35 1.22 -8.29 13.99
N GLU A 36 2.12 -7.49 13.47
CA GLU A 36 1.82 -6.29 12.70
C GLU A 36 2.03 -6.53 11.22
N HIS A 37 1.16 -5.95 10.40
CA HIS A 37 1.26 -5.92 8.94
C HIS A 37 0.96 -4.52 8.44
N LEU A 38 1.65 -4.11 7.38
CA LEU A 38 1.46 -2.81 6.74
C LEU A 38 0.78 -2.95 5.38
N LEU A 39 -0.31 -2.21 5.19
CA LEU A 39 -0.93 -1.99 3.89
C LEU A 39 -0.66 -0.56 3.47
N ILE A 40 0.01 -0.39 2.34
CA ILE A 40 0.24 0.92 1.72
C ILE A 40 -0.89 1.18 0.73
N THR A 41 -1.51 2.35 0.80
CA THR A 41 -2.59 2.76 -0.10
C THR A 41 -2.24 4.04 -0.84
N ARG A 42 -2.93 4.33 -1.96
CA ARG A 42 -2.70 5.50 -2.80
C ARG A 42 -1.26 5.59 -3.33
N TYR A 43 -0.70 4.45 -3.68
CA TYR A 43 0.65 4.37 -4.19
C TYR A 43 0.72 4.73 -5.68
N SER A 44 1.61 5.64 -6.03
CA SER A 44 1.88 6.03 -7.42
C SER A 44 3.37 5.86 -7.72
N PRO A 45 3.76 4.84 -8.51
CA PRO A 45 5.16 4.66 -8.91
C PRO A 45 5.72 5.85 -9.70
N GLU A 46 4.87 6.58 -10.43
CA GLU A 46 5.25 7.80 -11.14
C GLU A 46 5.68 8.89 -10.17
N ARG A 47 4.85 9.18 -9.17
CA ARG A 47 5.16 10.19 -8.13
C ARG A 47 6.39 9.82 -7.30
N VAL A 48 6.65 8.53 -7.10
CA VAL A 48 7.90 8.05 -6.48
C VAL A 48 9.10 8.37 -7.37
N SER A 49 8.99 8.13 -8.69
CA SER A 49 10.06 8.46 -9.66
C SER A 49 10.35 9.96 -9.71
N ASP A 50 9.33 10.79 -9.52
CA ASP A 50 9.45 12.26 -9.51
C ASP A 50 9.90 12.83 -8.16
N GLY A 51 10.08 11.99 -7.15
CA GLY A 51 10.50 12.39 -5.80
C GLY A 51 9.40 13.05 -4.97
N GLU A 52 8.15 12.91 -5.36
CA GLU A 52 6.98 13.49 -4.67
C GLU A 52 6.37 12.56 -3.62
N MET A 53 6.79 11.30 -3.61
CA MET A 53 6.24 10.25 -2.76
C MET A 53 7.35 9.31 -2.29
N LEU A 54 7.25 8.79 -1.07
CA LEU A 54 8.15 7.75 -0.57
C LEU A 54 7.93 6.44 -1.33
N SER A 55 9.01 5.73 -1.64
CA SER A 55 8.88 4.38 -2.17
C SER A 55 8.35 3.41 -1.09
N TYR A 56 7.75 2.30 -1.51
CA TYR A 56 7.31 1.27 -0.56
C TYR A 56 8.49 0.70 0.26
N LYS A 57 9.70 0.71 -0.32
CA LYS A 57 10.93 0.28 0.36
C LYS A 57 11.32 1.26 1.46
N ASP A 58 11.27 2.57 1.18
CA ASP A 58 11.55 3.61 2.18
C ASP A 58 10.55 3.51 3.34
N VAL A 59 9.26 3.34 3.04
CA VAL A 59 8.23 3.18 4.07
C VAL A 59 8.48 1.94 4.92
N GLN A 60 8.86 0.82 4.29
CA GLN A 60 9.18 -0.42 5.00
C GLN A 60 10.42 -0.27 5.89
N GLU A 61 11.45 0.43 5.41
CA GLU A 61 12.67 0.69 6.17
C GLU A 61 12.41 1.56 7.40
N ILE A 62 11.54 2.60 7.25
CA ILE A 62 11.17 3.49 8.34
C ILE A 62 10.33 2.75 9.38
N LEU A 63 9.26 2.09 8.97
CA LEU A 63 8.28 1.48 9.87
C LEU A 63 8.70 0.10 10.38
N ARG A 64 9.57 -0.60 9.66
CA ARG A 64 10.08 -1.95 10.00
C ARG A 64 8.98 -3.00 10.21
N VAL A 65 7.86 -2.83 9.53
CA VAL A 65 6.72 -3.74 9.56
C VAL A 65 6.59 -4.43 8.21
N PRO A 66 6.34 -5.75 8.17
CA PRO A 66 6.13 -6.47 6.91
C PRO A 66 4.99 -5.87 6.08
N ILE A 67 5.24 -5.59 4.82
CA ILE A 67 4.23 -5.11 3.89
C ILE A 67 3.37 -6.29 3.43
N ILE A 68 2.07 -6.20 3.68
CA ILE A 68 1.08 -7.19 3.21
C ILE A 68 0.50 -6.81 1.84
N GLY A 69 0.60 -5.55 1.46
CA GLY A 69 0.17 -5.11 0.14
C GLY A 69 0.42 -3.65 -0.15
N VAL A 70 0.37 -3.33 -1.43
CA VAL A 70 0.45 -1.97 -1.97
C VAL A 70 -0.74 -1.78 -2.91
N ILE A 71 -1.62 -0.85 -2.58
CA ILE A 71 -2.81 -0.52 -3.38
C ILE A 71 -2.50 0.71 -4.22
N PRO A 72 -2.60 0.62 -5.55
CA PRO A 72 -2.31 1.76 -6.41
C PRO A 72 -3.31 2.90 -6.22
N GLU A 73 -2.86 4.12 -6.47
CA GLU A 73 -3.75 5.28 -6.56
C GLU A 73 -4.66 5.12 -7.78
N SER A 74 -5.97 5.32 -7.58
CA SER A 74 -6.95 5.12 -8.65
C SER A 74 -8.20 5.96 -8.42
N GLU A 75 -8.66 6.62 -9.46
CA GLU A 75 -9.94 7.34 -9.46
C GLU A 75 -11.13 6.37 -9.26
N ALA A 76 -10.99 5.14 -9.69
CA ALA A 76 -12.01 4.11 -9.52
C ALA A 76 -12.34 3.85 -8.04
N VAL A 77 -11.38 4.02 -7.13
CA VAL A 77 -11.63 3.93 -5.67
C VAL A 77 -12.57 5.04 -5.22
N LEU A 78 -12.35 6.27 -5.69
CA LEU A 78 -13.21 7.40 -5.35
C LEU A 78 -14.63 7.21 -5.91
N GLN A 79 -14.73 6.78 -7.16
CA GLN A 79 -16.02 6.50 -7.81
C GLN A 79 -16.78 5.40 -7.08
N SER A 80 -16.11 4.30 -6.74
CA SER A 80 -16.70 3.20 -5.97
C SER A 80 -17.19 3.64 -4.60
N SER A 81 -16.38 4.43 -3.89
CA SER A 81 -16.72 4.97 -2.59
C SER A 81 -17.95 5.87 -2.66
N ASN A 82 -18.02 6.76 -3.66
CA ASN A 82 -19.17 7.64 -3.87
C ASN A 82 -20.44 6.86 -4.25
N ALA A 83 -20.29 5.74 -4.96
CA ALA A 83 -21.39 4.83 -5.31
C ALA A 83 -21.79 3.88 -4.15
N GLY A 84 -21.11 3.93 -3.01
CA GLY A 84 -21.36 3.01 -1.91
C GLY A 84 -20.99 1.55 -2.21
N SER A 85 -20.12 1.32 -3.19
CA SER A 85 -19.68 -0.02 -3.60
C SER A 85 -18.20 -0.22 -3.26
N PRO A 86 -17.82 -1.36 -2.64
CA PRO A 86 -16.41 -1.66 -2.37
C PRO A 86 -15.58 -1.77 -3.66
N ALA A 87 -14.38 -1.20 -3.66
CA ALA A 87 -13.48 -1.21 -4.83
C ALA A 87 -13.10 -2.63 -5.31
N ILE A 88 -13.16 -3.63 -4.43
CA ILE A 88 -12.91 -5.03 -4.77
C ILE A 88 -13.94 -5.59 -5.77
N HIS A 89 -15.11 -4.98 -5.87
CA HIS A 89 -16.14 -5.37 -6.85
C HIS A 89 -15.88 -4.82 -8.27
N LEU A 90 -14.87 -3.97 -8.45
CA LEU A 90 -14.44 -3.49 -9.75
C LEU A 90 -13.61 -4.57 -10.47
N ALA A 91 -14.30 -5.60 -10.94
CA ALA A 91 -13.67 -6.77 -11.54
C ALA A 91 -12.65 -6.38 -12.63
N GLY A 92 -11.44 -6.95 -12.55
CA GLY A 92 -10.36 -6.70 -13.51
C GLY A 92 -9.61 -5.37 -13.31
N SER A 93 -9.98 -4.54 -12.34
CA SER A 93 -9.20 -3.34 -12.02
C SER A 93 -7.93 -3.69 -11.23
N ASP A 94 -6.88 -2.86 -11.39
CA ASP A 94 -5.62 -3.02 -10.65
C ASP A 94 -5.85 -2.96 -9.14
N VAL A 95 -6.77 -2.10 -8.70
CA VAL A 95 -7.14 -1.97 -7.30
C VAL A 95 -7.78 -3.23 -6.75
N ALA A 96 -8.77 -3.80 -7.46
CA ALA A 96 -9.41 -5.05 -7.05
C ALA A 96 -8.38 -6.19 -6.97
N ASN A 97 -7.52 -6.30 -7.98
CA ASN A 97 -6.44 -7.28 -8.00
C ASN A 97 -5.46 -7.09 -6.84
N ALA A 98 -5.08 -5.85 -6.54
CA ALA A 98 -4.20 -5.54 -5.41
C ALA A 98 -4.82 -5.96 -4.06
N TYR A 99 -6.12 -5.72 -3.84
CA TYR A 99 -6.82 -6.18 -2.64
C TYR A 99 -6.92 -7.69 -2.55
N LEU A 100 -7.17 -8.40 -3.67
CA LEU A 100 -7.15 -9.87 -3.69
C LEU A 100 -5.77 -10.42 -3.30
N ASP A 101 -4.71 -9.81 -3.80
CA ASP A 101 -3.34 -10.17 -3.41
C ASP A 101 -3.07 -9.97 -1.90
N VAL A 102 -3.62 -8.90 -1.31
CA VAL A 102 -3.53 -8.67 0.14
C VAL A 102 -4.20 -9.81 0.91
N VAL A 103 -5.40 -10.20 0.48
CA VAL A 103 -6.13 -11.31 1.12
C VAL A 103 -5.34 -12.62 1.00
N GLY A 104 -4.82 -12.93 -0.18
CA GLY A 104 -4.01 -14.13 -0.40
C GLY A 104 -2.78 -14.15 0.53
N ARG A 105 -2.02 -13.05 0.60
CA ARG A 105 -0.86 -12.95 1.51
C ARG A 105 -1.26 -13.06 2.98
N PHE A 106 -2.40 -12.49 3.37
CA PHE A 106 -2.92 -12.61 4.74
C PHE A 106 -3.26 -14.05 5.09
N LEU A 107 -3.73 -14.84 4.13
CA LEU A 107 -3.99 -16.28 4.27
C LEU A 107 -2.74 -17.15 4.15
N GLY A 108 -1.56 -16.54 3.93
CA GLY A 108 -0.27 -17.24 3.89
C GLY A 108 0.24 -17.60 2.50
N GLU A 109 -0.39 -17.11 1.43
CA GLU A 109 0.08 -17.32 0.07
C GLU A 109 1.30 -16.44 -0.24
N THR A 110 2.22 -16.95 -1.05
CA THR A 110 3.37 -16.19 -1.53
C THR A 110 3.02 -15.52 -2.87
N ILE A 111 2.60 -14.26 -2.80
CA ILE A 111 2.22 -13.47 -3.98
C ILE A 111 3.18 -12.27 -4.08
N PRO A 112 3.87 -12.05 -5.23
CA PRO A 112 4.71 -10.87 -5.43
C PRO A 112 3.93 -9.56 -5.33
N LEU A 113 4.57 -8.47 -4.88
CA LEU A 113 3.97 -7.13 -4.92
C LEU A 113 3.87 -6.70 -6.39
N ARG A 114 2.65 -6.32 -6.80
CA ARG A 114 2.35 -5.73 -8.11
C ARG A 114 2.17 -4.22 -7.95
N PHE A 115 2.17 -3.50 -9.06
CA PHE A 115 1.89 -2.06 -9.13
C PHE A 115 2.87 -1.18 -8.35
N VAL A 116 4.09 -1.65 -8.13
CA VAL A 116 5.12 -0.94 -7.35
C VAL A 116 6.21 -0.30 -8.22
N ASP A 117 6.33 -0.72 -9.47
CA ASP A 117 7.34 -0.24 -10.41
C ASP A 117 6.75 0.73 -11.43
N TYR A 118 7.50 1.78 -11.75
CA TYR A 118 7.15 2.71 -12.83
C TYR A 118 7.80 2.23 -14.14
N GLU A 119 6.98 1.68 -15.02
CA GLU A 119 7.38 1.46 -16.41
C GLU A 119 7.27 2.78 -17.17
N LYS A 120 8.41 3.44 -17.42
CA LYS A 120 8.42 4.60 -18.34
C LYS A 120 7.81 4.15 -19.67
N PRO A 121 6.76 4.85 -20.17
CA PRO A 121 6.22 4.54 -21.48
C PRO A 121 7.35 4.60 -22.49
N GLY A 122 7.64 3.48 -23.12
CA GLY A 122 8.71 3.40 -24.12
C GLY A 122 8.52 4.47 -25.18
N LEU A 123 9.64 5.02 -25.70
CA LEU A 123 9.65 6.10 -26.72
C LEU A 123 8.68 5.82 -27.89
N PHE A 124 8.41 4.57 -28.20
CA PHE A 124 7.50 4.16 -29.26
C PHE A 124 6.03 4.54 -29.02
N LYS A 125 5.52 4.49 -27.78
CA LYS A 125 4.14 4.92 -27.46
C LYS A 125 3.97 6.44 -27.55
N ARG A 126 5.05 7.20 -27.41
CA ARG A 126 5.04 8.67 -27.48
C ARG A 126 4.92 9.18 -28.92
N PHE A 127 5.33 8.39 -29.92
CA PHE A 127 5.29 8.75 -31.34
C PHE A 127 4.07 8.21 -32.10
N PHE A 128 3.43 7.14 -31.64
CA PHE A 128 2.32 6.48 -32.34
C PHE A 128 1.01 6.44 -31.55
N GLY A 129 0.92 7.06 -30.38
CA GLY A 129 -0.29 7.13 -29.54
C GLY A 129 -1.16 8.38 -29.79
N GLY A 130 -1.01 9.02 -30.94
CA GLY A 130 -1.82 10.15 -31.35
C GLY A 130 -2.96 9.71 -32.27
N LYS A 131 -4.07 9.28 -31.68
CA LYS A 131 -5.43 9.48 -32.24
C LYS A 131 -6.43 9.24 -31.11
#